data_2f9a94cd72d877f3667003c0e9eadac3
#
_entry.id   2f9a94cd72d877f3667003c0e9eadac3
#
_cell.length_a   1.000
_cell.length_b   1.000
_cell.length_c   1.000
_cell.angle_alpha   90.00
_cell.angle_beta   90.00
_cell.angle_gamma   90.00
#
_symmetry.space_group_name_H-M   'P 1'
#
loop_
_entity.id
_entity.type
_entity.pdbx_description
1 polymer ?
#
loop_
_entity_poly.entity_id
_entity_poly.type
_entity_poly.pdbx_seq_one_letter_code
_entity_poly.pdbx_strand_id
1 'polypeptide(L)'
;MNTNLKPKLQRFATATAFACPICKEDLQLMENSLKCHHRHSYDLAKFGYVNLAPQIKQPKDYDKASFQNRQLILEAGFYQAILEAVSNLLASSETAKTVLDIGCGEGFYSRKLQEIHSPKTFYAFDISKDSIQLAAKSDSNFAVNWFVGDLAKLPLQDASMDIILDIFSPANYQEFRRVMSDNALLIKVIPTE
;
A
#
# COMPACT_ATOMS: atom_id res chain seq x y z
N MET A 1 5.01 20.03 -13.93
CA MET A 1 4.00 19.10 -13.35
C MET A 1 2.66 19.42 -14.00
N ASN A 2 1.98 18.40 -14.53
CA ASN A 2 0.73 18.59 -15.28
C ASN A 2 -0.40 18.87 -14.28
N THR A 3 -0.76 20.14 -14.10
CA THR A 3 -1.72 20.63 -13.09
C THR A 3 -3.19 20.23 -13.35
N ASN A 4 -3.46 19.47 -14.43
CA ASN A 4 -4.81 19.07 -14.86
C ASN A 4 -5.17 17.61 -14.58
N LEU A 5 -4.32 16.84 -13.89
CA LEU A 5 -4.66 15.47 -13.54
C LEU A 5 -5.70 15.43 -12.41
N LYS A 6 -6.69 14.52 -12.52
CA LYS A 6 -7.64 14.26 -11.42
C LYS A 6 -6.86 13.86 -10.16
N PRO A 7 -7.27 14.28 -8.95
CA PRO A 7 -6.53 14.01 -7.71
C PRO A 7 -6.12 12.56 -7.54
N LYS A 8 -7.01 11.60 -7.87
CA LYS A 8 -6.71 10.16 -7.81
C LYS A 8 -5.54 9.69 -8.68
N LEU A 9 -5.21 10.46 -9.74
CA LEU A 9 -4.13 10.12 -10.68
C LEU A 9 -2.80 10.75 -10.27
N GLN A 10 -2.84 11.87 -9.55
CA GLN A 10 -1.63 12.65 -9.24
C GLN A 10 -0.60 11.84 -8.46
N ARG A 11 -1.02 11.08 -7.44
CA ARG A 11 -0.11 10.23 -6.66
C ARG A 11 0.52 9.11 -7.49
N PHE A 12 -0.26 8.47 -8.39
CA PHE A 12 0.28 7.43 -9.28
C PHE A 12 1.24 8.00 -10.32
N ALA A 13 1.13 9.27 -10.68
CA ALA A 13 2.07 9.94 -11.57
C ALA A 13 3.47 10.10 -10.93
N THR A 14 3.54 10.13 -9.60
CA THR A 14 4.79 10.22 -8.83
C THR A 14 5.21 8.89 -8.20
N ALA A 15 4.40 7.84 -8.35
CA ALA A 15 4.68 6.51 -7.82
C ALA A 15 5.67 5.77 -8.72
N THR A 16 6.93 5.76 -8.35
CA THR A 16 8.03 5.18 -9.14
C THR A 16 8.40 3.75 -8.76
N ALA A 17 7.79 3.21 -7.69
CA ALA A 17 8.17 1.90 -7.17
C ALA A 17 7.40 0.72 -7.80
N PHE A 18 6.37 0.95 -8.60
CA PHE A 18 5.59 -0.13 -9.18
C PHE A 18 6.34 -0.87 -10.29
N ALA A 19 6.30 -2.21 -10.23
CA ALA A 19 6.80 -3.11 -11.25
C ALA A 19 5.67 -3.90 -11.90
N CYS A 20 5.79 -4.16 -13.18
CA CYS A 20 4.84 -5.00 -13.91
C CYS A 20 4.83 -6.43 -13.34
N PRO A 21 3.69 -6.98 -12.93
CA PRO A 21 3.62 -8.36 -12.42
C PRO A 21 4.08 -9.41 -13.44
N ILE A 22 4.01 -9.11 -14.73
CA ILE A 22 4.33 -10.03 -15.83
C ILE A 22 5.81 -9.97 -16.20
N CYS A 23 6.33 -8.77 -16.55
CA CYS A 23 7.66 -8.62 -17.10
C CYS A 23 8.67 -7.91 -16.18
N LYS A 24 8.24 -7.45 -15.00
CA LYS A 24 9.06 -6.75 -13.99
C LYS A 24 9.56 -5.35 -14.37
N GLU A 25 9.28 -4.89 -15.59
CA GLU A 25 9.57 -3.53 -16.02
C GLU A 25 8.78 -2.49 -15.22
N ASP A 26 9.28 -1.27 -15.20
CA ASP A 26 8.62 -0.14 -14.54
C ASP A 26 7.19 0.06 -15.05
N LEU A 27 6.30 0.37 -14.13
CA LEU A 27 4.95 0.81 -14.44
C LEU A 27 4.85 2.33 -14.31
N GLN A 28 4.39 2.97 -15.36
CA GLN A 28 4.19 4.42 -15.40
C GLN A 28 2.73 4.76 -15.67
N LEU A 29 2.26 5.86 -15.08
CA LEU A 29 0.92 6.35 -15.34
C LEU A 29 0.82 6.89 -16.77
N MET A 30 -0.06 6.28 -17.56
CA MET A 30 -0.44 6.73 -18.90
C MET A 30 -1.96 6.82 -18.94
N GLU A 31 -2.50 8.03 -19.08
CA GLU A 31 -3.94 8.32 -18.99
C GLU A 31 -4.55 7.88 -17.65
N ASN A 32 -5.33 6.81 -17.63
CA ASN A 32 -5.97 6.27 -16.41
C ASN A 32 -5.47 4.84 -16.07
N SER A 33 -4.29 4.48 -16.56
CA SER A 33 -3.74 3.13 -16.38
C SER A 33 -2.25 3.19 -16.05
N LEU A 34 -1.76 2.21 -15.28
CA LEU A 34 -0.34 1.95 -15.17
C LEU A 34 0.09 1.03 -16.31
N LYS A 35 1.08 1.43 -17.09
CA LYS A 35 1.57 0.67 -18.26
C LYS A 35 3.07 0.49 -18.22
N CYS A 36 3.56 -0.68 -18.67
CA CYS A 36 4.98 -0.93 -18.87
C CYS A 36 5.37 -0.77 -20.35
N HIS A 37 6.67 -0.78 -20.64
CA HIS A 37 7.19 -0.71 -22.01
C HIS A 37 6.69 -1.84 -22.93
N HIS A 38 6.44 -3.03 -22.37
CA HIS A 38 5.87 -4.17 -23.12
C HIS A 38 4.35 -4.09 -23.29
N ARG A 39 3.73 -2.93 -23.02
CA ARG A 39 2.29 -2.65 -23.19
C ARG A 39 1.35 -3.44 -22.28
N HIS A 40 1.84 -4.08 -21.21
CA HIS A 40 0.94 -4.56 -20.17
C HIS A 40 0.30 -3.34 -19.50
N SER A 41 -1.01 -3.40 -19.28
CA SER A 41 -1.81 -2.26 -18.81
C SER A 41 -2.72 -2.67 -17.67
N TYR A 42 -2.77 -1.83 -16.64
CA TYR A 42 -3.57 -2.02 -15.43
C TYR A 42 -4.35 -0.74 -15.13
N ASP A 43 -5.66 -0.80 -15.27
CA ASP A 43 -6.52 0.37 -15.13
C ASP A 43 -6.64 0.80 -13.66
N LEU A 44 -6.59 2.11 -13.42
CA LEU A 44 -6.91 2.69 -12.13
C LEU A 44 -8.42 2.70 -11.92
N ALA A 45 -8.85 2.08 -10.85
CA ALA A 45 -10.25 2.01 -10.48
C ALA A 45 -10.81 3.40 -10.11
N LYS A 46 -12.14 3.52 -10.12
CA LYS A 46 -12.86 4.77 -9.82
C LYS A 46 -12.41 5.44 -8.52
N PHE A 47 -12.14 4.64 -7.47
CA PHE A 47 -11.76 5.15 -6.15
C PHE A 47 -10.26 5.37 -5.97
N GLY A 48 -9.44 5.16 -7.00
CA GLY A 48 -8.01 5.43 -6.96
C GLY A 48 -7.18 4.30 -6.36
N TYR A 49 -7.39 3.08 -6.82
CA TYR A 49 -6.51 1.93 -6.61
C TYR A 49 -6.25 1.20 -7.93
N VAL A 50 -5.25 0.36 -7.95
CA VAL A 50 -4.92 -0.50 -9.10
C VAL A 50 -4.92 -1.97 -8.68
N ASN A 51 -5.40 -2.87 -9.55
CA ASN A 51 -5.28 -4.30 -9.33
C ASN A 51 -4.07 -4.85 -10.10
N LEU A 52 -3.00 -5.16 -9.38
CA LEU A 52 -1.76 -5.74 -9.91
C LEU A 52 -1.66 -7.26 -9.69
N ALA A 53 -2.75 -7.90 -9.22
CA ALA A 53 -2.87 -9.34 -9.05
C ALA A 53 -4.21 -9.87 -9.61
N PRO A 54 -4.55 -9.59 -10.89
CA PRO A 54 -5.88 -9.90 -11.43
C PRO A 54 -6.17 -11.41 -11.53
N GLN A 55 -5.13 -12.24 -11.52
CA GLN A 55 -5.23 -13.71 -11.62
C GLN A 55 -5.49 -14.38 -10.26
N ILE A 56 -5.37 -13.65 -9.16
CA ILE A 56 -5.48 -14.23 -7.83
C ILE A 56 -6.94 -14.46 -7.46
N LYS A 57 -7.23 -15.67 -6.99
CA LYS A 57 -8.53 -15.99 -6.42
C LYS A 57 -8.75 -15.21 -5.14
N GLN A 58 -9.85 -14.46 -5.08
CA GLN A 58 -10.18 -13.66 -3.91
C GLN A 58 -10.44 -14.53 -2.68
N PRO A 59 -9.94 -14.14 -1.48
CA PRO A 59 -10.22 -14.84 -0.25
C PRO A 59 -11.74 -14.89 0.01
N LYS A 60 -12.22 -16.04 0.49
CA LYS A 60 -13.63 -16.21 0.86
C LYS A 60 -13.91 -15.88 2.32
N ASP A 61 -12.87 -15.89 3.16
CA ASP A 61 -13.00 -15.83 4.62
C ASP A 61 -13.06 -14.39 5.16
N TYR A 62 -12.76 -13.40 4.33
CA TYR A 62 -12.81 -11.98 4.67
C TYR A 62 -13.72 -11.26 3.70
N ASP A 63 -14.98 -11.13 4.10
CA ASP A 63 -15.95 -10.38 3.32
C ASP A 63 -15.91 -8.88 3.63
N LYS A 64 -16.62 -8.10 2.84
CA LYS A 64 -16.70 -6.66 3.00
C LYS A 64 -17.22 -6.24 4.37
N ALA A 65 -18.15 -7.01 4.97
CA ALA A 65 -18.70 -6.70 6.29
C ALA A 65 -17.65 -6.84 7.39
N SER A 66 -16.80 -7.86 7.31
CA SER A 66 -15.67 -8.05 8.25
C SER A 66 -14.72 -6.86 8.23
N PHE A 67 -14.35 -6.35 7.06
CA PHE A 67 -13.50 -5.17 6.95
C PHE A 67 -14.18 -3.89 7.45
N GLN A 68 -15.48 -3.72 7.21
CA GLN A 68 -16.23 -2.57 7.74
C GLN A 68 -16.31 -2.60 9.26
N ASN A 69 -16.56 -3.76 9.87
CA ASN A 69 -16.57 -3.91 11.32
C ASN A 69 -15.20 -3.62 11.94
N ARG A 70 -14.12 -4.14 11.32
CA ARG A 70 -12.75 -3.84 11.74
C ARG A 70 -12.46 -2.34 11.66
N GLN A 71 -12.87 -1.67 10.59
CA GLN A 71 -12.71 -0.23 10.44
C GLN A 71 -13.36 0.53 11.59
N LEU A 72 -14.60 0.19 11.98
CA LEU A 72 -15.29 0.84 13.09
C LEU A 72 -14.52 0.71 14.42
N ILE A 73 -13.96 -0.47 14.71
CA ILE A 73 -13.16 -0.73 15.91
C ILE A 73 -11.87 0.12 15.90
N LEU A 74 -11.18 0.17 14.78
CA LEU A 74 -9.93 0.92 14.63
C LEU A 74 -10.17 2.43 14.72
N GLU A 75 -11.20 2.93 14.04
CA GLU A 75 -11.55 4.37 14.09
C GLU A 75 -12.07 4.78 15.49
N ALA A 76 -12.60 3.85 16.29
CA ALA A 76 -12.95 4.07 17.69
C ALA A 76 -11.73 4.13 18.63
N GLY A 77 -10.51 3.98 18.12
CA GLY A 77 -9.26 4.13 18.87
C GLY A 77 -8.77 2.86 19.59
N PHE A 78 -9.33 1.69 19.29
CA PHE A 78 -9.00 0.45 20.01
C PHE A 78 -7.50 0.08 19.96
N TYR A 79 -6.82 0.45 18.87
CA TYR A 79 -5.37 0.19 18.66
C TYR A 79 -4.55 1.47 18.55
N GLN A 80 -4.98 2.54 19.20
CA GLN A 80 -4.30 3.84 19.18
C GLN A 80 -2.84 3.76 19.63
N ALA A 81 -2.56 2.96 20.67
CA ALA A 81 -1.19 2.76 21.17
C ALA A 81 -0.25 2.16 20.11
N ILE A 82 -0.74 1.25 19.26
CA ILE A 82 0.04 0.69 18.17
C ILE A 82 0.32 1.76 17.11
N LEU A 83 -0.69 2.55 16.74
CA LEU A 83 -0.53 3.66 15.81
C LEU A 83 0.55 4.65 16.28
N GLU A 84 0.52 5.03 17.56
CA GLU A 84 1.50 5.94 18.16
C GLU A 84 2.90 5.33 18.19
N ALA A 85 3.06 4.07 18.58
CA ALA A 85 4.33 3.38 18.59
C ALA A 85 4.96 3.30 17.19
N VAL A 86 4.17 2.92 16.19
CA VAL A 86 4.62 2.87 14.78
C VAL A 86 4.94 4.27 14.27
N SER A 87 4.12 5.28 14.59
CA SER A 87 4.36 6.67 14.22
C SER A 87 5.69 7.19 14.77
N ASN A 88 6.04 6.88 16.03
CA ASN A 88 7.30 7.27 16.63
C ASN A 88 8.50 6.64 15.90
N LEU A 89 8.39 5.37 15.47
CA LEU A 89 9.43 4.71 14.68
C LEU A 89 9.60 5.34 13.29
N LEU A 90 8.48 5.72 12.63
CA LEU A 90 8.54 6.46 11.37
C LEU A 90 9.18 7.85 11.54
N ALA A 91 8.88 8.53 12.62
CA ALA A 91 9.46 9.84 12.94
C ALA A 91 10.99 9.77 13.12
N SER A 92 11.49 8.71 13.76
CA SER A 92 12.94 8.50 13.94
C SER A 92 13.69 8.15 12.65
N SER A 93 12.97 7.81 11.58
CA SER A 93 13.51 7.46 10.26
C SER A 93 13.42 8.65 9.30
N GLU A 94 14.11 9.74 9.60
CA GLU A 94 13.99 11.02 8.88
C GLU A 94 14.33 10.92 7.39
N THR A 95 15.32 10.11 7.03
CA THR A 95 15.80 9.96 5.64
C THR A 95 14.91 9.05 4.80
N ALA A 96 14.06 8.25 5.43
CA ALA A 96 13.15 7.33 4.74
C ALA A 96 12.07 8.11 3.99
N LYS A 97 11.88 7.78 2.71
CA LYS A 97 10.93 8.45 1.80
C LYS A 97 9.73 7.59 1.44
N THR A 98 9.93 6.28 1.39
CA THR A 98 8.93 5.32 0.91
C THR A 98 8.54 4.34 2.01
N VAL A 99 7.24 4.12 2.17
CA VAL A 99 6.66 3.21 3.16
C VAL A 99 5.75 2.22 2.46
N LEU A 100 5.90 0.93 2.74
CA LEU A 100 5.03 -0.13 2.26
C LEU A 100 4.27 -0.75 3.44
N ASP A 101 2.94 -0.75 3.39
CA ASP A 101 2.06 -1.41 4.34
C ASP A 101 1.60 -2.76 3.77
N ILE A 102 1.97 -3.84 4.44
CA ILE A 102 1.74 -5.23 4.04
C ILE A 102 0.41 -5.73 4.62
N GLY A 103 -0.51 -6.18 3.77
CA GLY A 103 -1.80 -6.68 4.23
C GLY A 103 -2.59 -5.59 4.96
N CYS A 104 -2.68 -4.41 4.35
CA CYS A 104 -3.19 -3.19 4.97
C CYS A 104 -4.67 -3.24 5.35
N GLY A 105 -5.42 -4.25 4.90
CA GLY A 105 -6.85 -4.35 5.13
C GLY A 105 -7.62 -3.14 4.59
N GLU A 106 -8.44 -2.54 5.44
CA GLU A 106 -9.23 -1.33 5.14
C GLU A 106 -8.42 -0.02 5.21
N GLY A 107 -7.10 -0.12 5.40
CA GLY A 107 -6.15 0.97 5.26
C GLY A 107 -6.11 1.98 6.41
N PHE A 108 -6.54 1.62 7.60
CA PHE A 108 -6.52 2.52 8.77
C PHE A 108 -5.12 3.05 9.07
N TYR A 109 -4.14 2.15 9.27
CA TYR A 109 -2.78 2.55 9.61
C TYR A 109 -2.14 3.38 8.50
N SER A 110 -2.23 2.95 7.24
CA SER A 110 -1.65 3.68 6.10
C SER A 110 -2.19 5.11 6.00
N ARG A 111 -3.51 5.30 6.14
CA ARG A 111 -4.13 6.65 6.07
C ARG A 111 -3.66 7.54 7.21
N LYS A 112 -3.74 7.05 8.46
CA LYS A 112 -3.37 7.82 9.64
C LYS A 112 -1.89 8.16 9.68
N LEU A 113 -1.03 7.19 9.36
CA LEU A 113 0.41 7.42 9.34
C LEU A 113 0.84 8.35 8.21
N GLN A 114 0.19 8.28 7.03
CA GLN A 114 0.49 9.19 5.94
C GLN A 114 0.09 10.65 6.26
N GLU A 115 -1.04 10.87 6.93
CA GLU A 115 -1.45 12.19 7.40
C GLU A 115 -0.40 12.82 8.34
N ILE A 116 0.18 12.00 9.25
CA ILE A 116 1.19 12.45 10.22
C ILE A 116 2.57 12.64 9.55
N HIS A 117 2.94 11.75 8.65
CA HIS A 117 4.28 11.66 8.06
C HIS A 117 4.34 12.09 6.60
N SER A 118 3.49 13.02 6.16
CA SER A 118 3.71 13.75 4.91
C SER A 118 5.05 14.51 5.03
N PRO A 119 6.00 14.40 4.09
CA PRO A 119 5.84 14.01 2.68
C PRO A 119 6.26 12.58 2.33
N LYS A 120 6.29 11.62 3.25
CA LYS A 120 6.61 10.24 2.89
C LYS A 120 5.56 9.67 1.92
N THR A 121 6.02 8.92 0.92
CA THR A 121 5.16 8.26 -0.05
C THR A 121 4.74 6.89 0.46
N PHE A 122 3.44 6.66 0.63
CA PHE A 122 2.89 5.41 1.09
C PHE A 122 2.38 4.55 -0.06
N TYR A 123 2.78 3.28 -0.02
CA TYR A 123 2.25 2.19 -0.82
C TYR A 123 1.56 1.22 0.14
N ALA A 124 0.36 0.78 -0.18
CA ALA A 124 -0.36 -0.14 0.69
C ALA A 124 -1.13 -1.17 -0.14
N PHE A 125 -1.01 -2.44 0.21
CA PHE A 125 -1.68 -3.50 -0.50
C PHE A 125 -2.34 -4.52 0.41
N ASP A 126 -3.32 -5.15 -0.16
CA ASP A 126 -3.95 -6.36 0.35
C ASP A 126 -4.26 -7.30 -0.82
N ILE A 127 -4.41 -8.57 -0.55
CA ILE A 127 -4.86 -9.56 -1.53
C ILE A 127 -6.35 -9.42 -1.82
N SER A 128 -7.12 -8.91 -0.86
CA SER A 128 -8.55 -8.68 -0.97
C SER A 128 -8.84 -7.39 -1.73
N LYS A 129 -9.53 -7.51 -2.85
CA LYS A 129 -10.03 -6.37 -3.61
C LYS A 129 -11.04 -5.54 -2.82
N ASP A 130 -11.86 -6.18 -1.99
CA ASP A 130 -12.88 -5.50 -1.19
C ASP A 130 -12.27 -4.60 -0.12
N SER A 131 -11.20 -5.07 0.54
CA SER A 131 -10.48 -4.27 1.53
C SER A 131 -9.80 -3.06 0.89
N ILE A 132 -9.10 -3.24 -0.23
CA ILE A 132 -8.45 -2.16 -0.97
C ILE A 132 -9.46 -1.14 -1.52
N GLN A 133 -10.63 -1.61 -1.99
CA GLN A 133 -11.69 -0.70 -2.40
C GLN A 133 -12.21 0.14 -1.23
N LEU A 134 -12.35 -0.45 -0.05
CA LEU A 134 -12.77 0.25 1.17
C LEU A 134 -11.69 1.26 1.61
N ALA A 135 -10.43 0.86 1.63
CA ALA A 135 -9.29 1.71 1.94
C ALA A 135 -9.24 2.94 1.02
N ALA A 136 -9.31 2.72 -0.31
CA ALA A 136 -9.28 3.79 -1.30
C ALA A 136 -10.48 4.74 -1.19
N LYS A 137 -11.67 4.24 -0.85
CA LYS A 137 -12.87 5.08 -0.60
C LYS A 137 -12.72 5.95 0.64
N SER A 138 -12.04 5.45 1.67
CA SER A 138 -11.84 6.15 2.94
C SER A 138 -10.68 7.16 2.89
N ASP A 139 -9.84 7.10 1.85
CA ASP A 139 -8.73 8.02 1.60
C ASP A 139 -9.21 9.24 0.80
N SER A 140 -9.86 10.19 1.46
CA SER A 140 -10.42 11.39 0.84
C SER A 140 -9.34 12.33 0.26
N ASN A 141 -8.12 12.24 0.76
CA ASN A 141 -6.98 13.06 0.31
C ASN A 141 -6.24 12.43 -0.86
N PHE A 142 -6.59 11.23 -1.25
CA PHE A 142 -5.87 10.44 -2.28
C PHE A 142 -4.36 10.37 -1.99
N ALA A 143 -3.99 10.12 -0.75
CA ALA A 143 -2.61 10.26 -0.29
C ALA A 143 -1.80 8.96 -0.32
N VAL A 144 -2.45 7.80 -0.40
CA VAL A 144 -1.81 6.48 -0.39
C VAL A 144 -1.95 5.79 -1.75
N ASN A 145 -0.90 5.15 -2.22
CA ASN A 145 -0.88 4.35 -3.44
C ASN A 145 -1.46 2.95 -3.16
N TRP A 146 -2.78 2.83 -3.27
CA TRP A 146 -3.51 1.59 -2.99
C TRP A 146 -3.41 0.60 -4.15
N PHE A 147 -3.10 -0.65 -3.85
CA PHE A 147 -3.12 -1.71 -4.87
C PHE A 147 -3.53 -3.08 -4.33
N VAL A 148 -4.17 -3.87 -5.17
CA VAL A 148 -4.35 -5.29 -4.92
C VAL A 148 -3.08 -6.00 -5.36
N GLY A 149 -2.48 -6.79 -4.47
CA GLY A 149 -1.20 -7.45 -4.70
C GLY A 149 -1.10 -8.82 -4.04
N ASP A 150 -0.09 -9.57 -4.44
CA ASP A 150 0.27 -10.86 -3.87
C ASP A 150 1.59 -10.73 -3.10
N LEU A 151 1.55 -11.09 -1.82
CA LEU A 151 2.73 -11.11 -0.96
C LEU A 151 3.80 -12.11 -1.46
N ALA A 152 3.39 -13.15 -2.18
CA ALA A 152 4.33 -14.11 -2.76
C ALA A 152 5.16 -13.51 -3.91
N LYS A 153 4.69 -12.44 -4.54
CA LYS A 153 5.33 -11.79 -5.67
C LYS A 153 4.92 -10.33 -5.76
N LEU A 154 5.49 -9.51 -4.90
CA LEU A 154 5.16 -8.09 -4.83
C LEU A 154 5.43 -7.38 -6.17
N PRO A 155 4.45 -6.62 -6.70
CA PRO A 155 4.61 -5.85 -7.94
C PRO A 155 5.33 -4.52 -7.68
N LEU A 156 6.51 -4.61 -7.09
CA LEU A 156 7.36 -3.48 -6.72
C LEU A 156 8.78 -3.73 -7.19
N GLN A 157 9.49 -2.65 -7.48
CA GLN A 157 10.90 -2.66 -7.87
C GLN A 157 11.78 -3.14 -6.71
N ASP A 158 12.93 -3.71 -7.04
CA ASP A 158 13.96 -4.06 -6.06
C ASP A 158 14.46 -2.80 -5.36
N ALA A 159 14.81 -2.90 -4.09
CA ALA A 159 15.38 -1.82 -3.29
C ALA A 159 14.59 -0.49 -3.34
N SER A 160 13.26 -0.54 -3.45
CA SER A 160 12.39 0.62 -3.62
C SER A 160 11.69 1.10 -2.36
N MET A 161 11.77 0.33 -1.25
CA MET A 161 11.08 0.63 0.01
C MET A 161 12.06 0.91 1.13
N ASP A 162 11.90 2.05 1.80
CA ASP A 162 12.73 2.44 2.95
C ASP A 162 12.15 1.92 4.27
N ILE A 163 10.84 1.75 4.35
CA ILE A 163 10.16 1.18 5.52
C ILE A 163 9.12 0.16 5.06
N ILE A 164 9.11 -0.99 5.71
CA ILE A 164 8.02 -1.96 5.59
C ILE A 164 7.26 -2.02 6.92
N LEU A 165 5.94 -1.87 6.86
CA LEU A 165 5.01 -2.12 7.95
C LEU A 165 4.35 -3.48 7.74
N ASP A 166 4.47 -4.36 8.73
CA ASP A 166 3.82 -5.67 8.77
C ASP A 166 3.03 -5.78 10.08
N ILE A 167 1.81 -5.22 10.07
CA ILE A 167 0.97 -5.10 11.26
C ILE A 167 -0.11 -6.19 11.22
N PHE A 168 0.05 -7.22 12.04
CA PHE A 168 -0.84 -8.37 12.14
C PHE A 168 -1.07 -9.11 10.80
N SER A 169 -0.08 -9.08 9.90
CA SER A 169 -0.18 -9.72 8.60
C SER A 169 0.88 -10.82 8.40
N PRO A 170 0.68 -11.71 7.43
CA PRO A 170 1.70 -12.70 7.08
C PRO A 170 2.98 -12.05 6.56
N ALA A 171 4.12 -12.69 6.77
CA ALA A 171 5.41 -12.24 6.27
C ALA A 171 5.94 -13.10 5.13
N ASN A 172 6.60 -12.45 4.16
CA ASN A 172 7.46 -13.10 3.17
C ASN A 172 8.82 -12.40 3.18
N TYR A 173 9.73 -12.89 4.01
CA TYR A 173 11.05 -12.24 4.21
C TYR A 173 11.92 -12.24 2.96
N GLN A 174 11.71 -13.14 2.00
CA GLN A 174 12.41 -13.13 0.72
C GLN A 174 11.98 -11.90 -0.11
N GLU A 175 10.68 -11.67 -0.24
CA GLU A 175 10.13 -10.50 -0.93
C GLU A 175 10.45 -9.20 -0.18
N PHE A 176 10.39 -9.22 1.18
CA PHE A 176 10.79 -8.05 1.97
C PHE A 176 12.23 -7.64 1.67
N ARG A 177 13.19 -8.58 1.71
CA ARG A 177 14.59 -8.30 1.40
C ARG A 177 14.78 -7.77 -0.01
N ARG A 178 14.01 -8.27 -0.98
CA ARG A 178 14.11 -7.84 -2.37
C ARG A 178 13.69 -6.38 -2.54
N VAL A 179 12.55 -5.99 -1.94
CA VAL A 179 12.01 -4.63 -2.10
C VAL A 179 12.61 -3.60 -1.15
N MET A 180 13.24 -4.01 -0.06
CA MET A 180 13.89 -3.12 0.90
C MET A 180 15.14 -2.48 0.31
N SER A 181 15.32 -1.17 0.51
CA SER A 181 16.58 -0.47 0.26
C SER A 181 17.64 -0.87 1.29
N ASP A 182 18.92 -0.52 1.05
CA ASP A 182 20.06 -0.98 1.87
C ASP A 182 19.93 -0.63 3.37
N ASN A 183 19.30 0.49 3.70
CA ASN A 183 19.12 0.95 5.08
C ASN A 183 17.65 0.91 5.51
N ALA A 184 16.83 0.05 4.88
CA ALA A 184 15.42 0.00 5.16
C ALA A 184 15.10 -0.61 6.53
N LEU A 185 14.00 -0.15 7.12
CA LEU A 185 13.46 -0.61 8.39
C LEU A 185 12.26 -1.52 8.19
N LEU A 186 12.24 -2.67 8.83
CA LEU A 186 11.07 -3.52 8.97
C LEU A 186 10.44 -3.32 10.36
N ILE A 187 9.21 -2.85 10.39
CA ILE A 187 8.40 -2.71 11.60
C ILE A 187 7.34 -3.82 11.58
N LYS A 188 7.49 -4.78 12.48
CA LYS A 188 6.54 -5.90 12.61
C LYS A 188 5.80 -5.84 13.93
N VAL A 189 4.46 -5.90 13.85
CA VAL A 189 3.57 -5.98 15.02
C VAL A 189 2.90 -7.34 15.01
N ILE A 190 3.07 -8.07 16.10
CA ILE A 190 2.47 -9.41 16.31
C ILE A 190 1.63 -9.42 17.57
N PRO A 191 0.57 -10.25 17.65
CA PRO A 191 -0.12 -10.48 18.90
C PRO A 191 0.83 -11.12 19.92
N THR A 192 0.72 -10.72 21.17
CA THR A 192 1.31 -11.45 22.31
C THR A 192 0.28 -12.41 22.84
N GLU A 193 0.73 -13.61 23.24
CA GLU A 193 -0.12 -14.57 23.99
C GLU A 193 -0.58 -14.02 25.33
#